data_51a361822ae7ebe942083c95e83ee90d
#
_entry.id   51a361822ae7ebe942083c95e83ee90d
#
_cell.length_a   1.000
_cell.length_b   1.000
_cell.length_c   1.000
_cell.angle_alpha   90.00
_cell.angle_beta   90.00
_cell.angle_gamma   90.00
#
_symmetry.space_group_name_H-M   'P 1'
#
loop_
_entity.id
_entity.type
_entity.pdbx_description
1 polymer ?
#
loop_
_entity_poly.entity_id
_entity_poly.type
_entity_poly.pdbx_seq_one_letter_code
_entity_poly.pdbx_strand_id
1 'polypeptide(L)'
;VGVHFIGKFNVSNLLAVYGAAVMLGKKPEDVLVVMSTLHSVSGRLEPIHSPEGYTAVVDYAHTPDALENVLNAIHEVLDGKGEVITVCGAGGNRDKGKRPLMAQEAVKQSDRVIITSDNPRFEEPQDIINDMLAGLNAQQMKKVITIVDRREAIRTACMMAKKGDVVLIAGKGHENYQDVKGVKHHFDDHEVVRECF
;
A
#
# COMPACT_ATOMS: atom_id res chain seq x y z
N VAL A 1 14.27 20.90 9.38
CA VAL A 1 14.01 19.68 10.17
C VAL A 1 13.83 18.53 9.18
N GLY A 2 14.68 17.51 9.26
CA GLY A 2 14.47 16.27 8.54
C GLY A 2 13.39 15.44 9.21
N VAL A 3 12.47 14.85 8.44
CA VAL A 3 11.42 13.95 8.94
C VAL A 3 11.40 12.67 8.11
N HIS A 4 11.05 11.55 8.74
CA HIS A 4 11.04 10.22 8.11
C HIS A 4 9.65 9.84 7.56
N PHE A 5 9.05 10.74 6.78
CA PHE A 5 7.72 10.52 6.19
C PHE A 5 7.76 10.69 4.68
N ILE A 6 7.03 9.84 3.97
CA ILE A 6 6.87 9.88 2.51
C ILE A 6 5.53 10.58 2.18
N GLY A 7 5.53 11.38 1.11
CA GLY A 7 4.34 12.03 0.54
C GLY A 7 4.02 13.41 1.10
N LYS A 8 3.64 14.33 0.21
CA LYS A 8 3.32 15.74 0.52
C LYS A 8 2.18 15.91 1.52
N PHE A 9 1.20 15.00 1.52
CA PHE A 9 0.10 15.04 2.47
C PHE A 9 0.58 14.90 3.93
N ASN A 10 1.71 14.22 4.18
CA ASN A 10 2.29 14.15 5.51
C ASN A 10 2.89 15.49 5.97
N VAL A 11 3.30 16.36 5.05
CA VAL A 11 3.71 17.73 5.42
C VAL A 11 2.54 18.49 6.03
N SER A 12 1.34 18.40 5.44
CA SER A 12 0.13 19.02 5.97
C SER A 12 -0.26 18.44 7.34
N ASN A 13 -0.15 17.11 7.50
CA ASN A 13 -0.39 16.44 8.77
C ASN A 13 0.59 16.92 9.86
N LEU A 14 1.87 17.00 9.53
CA LEU A 14 2.91 17.47 10.45
C LEU A 14 2.72 18.93 10.81
N LEU A 15 2.33 19.80 9.87
CA LEU A 15 2.01 21.19 10.14
C LEU A 15 0.83 21.33 11.09
N ALA A 16 -0.20 20.51 10.94
CA ALA A 16 -1.35 20.49 11.85
C ALA A 16 -0.94 20.06 13.27
N VAL A 17 -0.11 19.01 13.39
CA VAL A 17 0.42 18.55 14.68
C VAL A 17 1.29 19.63 15.33
N TYR A 18 2.19 20.26 14.56
CA TYR A 18 3.02 21.36 15.02
C TYR A 18 2.17 22.53 15.55
N GLY A 19 1.22 22.99 14.73
CA GLY A 19 0.34 24.10 15.10
C GLY A 19 -0.45 23.80 16.37
N ALA A 20 -1.05 22.61 16.48
CA ALA A 20 -1.79 22.20 17.68
C ALA A 20 -0.89 22.16 18.92
N ALA A 21 0.31 21.61 18.83
CA ALA A 21 1.25 21.55 19.96
C ALA A 21 1.66 22.95 20.44
N VAL A 22 1.96 23.88 19.53
CA VAL A 22 2.33 25.26 19.85
C VAL A 22 1.13 26.00 20.48
N MET A 23 -0.08 25.81 19.95
CA MET A 23 -1.31 26.40 20.53
C MET A 23 -1.60 25.86 21.94
N LEU A 24 -1.19 24.62 22.25
CA LEU A 24 -1.25 24.03 23.59
C LEU A 24 -0.09 24.47 24.50
N GLY A 25 0.69 25.48 24.10
CA GLY A 25 1.75 26.10 24.90
C GLY A 25 3.09 25.37 24.91
N LYS A 26 3.31 24.44 23.97
CA LYS A 26 4.63 23.83 23.81
C LYS A 26 5.57 24.78 23.08
N LYS A 27 6.86 24.77 23.44
CA LYS A 27 7.87 25.61 22.77
C LYS A 27 8.10 25.08 21.33
N PRO A 28 8.11 25.97 20.33
CA PRO A 28 8.31 25.59 18.93
C PRO A 28 9.52 24.71 18.68
N GLU A 29 10.66 25.04 19.32
CA GLU A 29 11.91 24.32 19.15
C GLU A 29 11.81 22.87 19.67
N ASP A 30 11.20 22.69 20.85
CA ASP A 30 11.01 21.36 21.46
C ASP A 30 10.09 20.49 20.59
N VAL A 31 9.03 21.08 20.02
CA VAL A 31 8.12 20.40 19.10
C VAL A 31 8.86 19.92 17.85
N LEU A 32 9.70 20.78 17.26
CA LEU A 32 10.50 20.42 16.06
C LEU A 32 11.50 19.29 16.34
N VAL A 33 12.12 19.30 17.53
CA VAL A 33 13.03 18.21 17.95
C VAL A 33 12.25 16.89 18.04
N VAL A 34 11.11 16.86 18.72
CA VAL A 34 10.27 15.66 18.82
C VAL A 34 9.79 15.22 17.43
N MET A 35 9.34 16.13 16.58
CA MET A 35 8.87 15.80 15.23
C MET A 35 9.96 15.18 14.36
N SER A 36 11.24 15.54 14.55
CA SER A 36 12.35 14.91 13.80
C SER A 36 12.62 13.45 14.19
N THR A 37 12.08 12.98 15.31
CA THR A 37 12.19 11.59 15.76
C THR A 37 10.98 10.74 15.42
N LEU A 38 9.93 11.33 14.83
CA LEU A 38 8.73 10.60 14.46
C LEU A 38 8.99 9.73 13.21
N HIS A 39 8.44 8.54 13.25
CA HIS A 39 8.41 7.59 12.13
C HIS A 39 6.99 7.44 11.60
N SER A 40 6.86 6.86 10.41
CA SER A 40 5.55 6.52 9.83
C SER A 40 4.73 5.66 10.78
N VAL A 41 3.43 5.94 10.84
CA VAL A 41 2.49 5.06 11.55
C VAL A 41 2.43 3.73 10.80
N SER A 42 2.43 2.62 11.56
CA SER A 42 2.39 1.28 10.96
C SER A 42 1.25 1.14 9.95
N GLY A 43 1.57 0.61 8.77
CA GLY A 43 0.65 0.44 7.65
C GLY A 43 0.23 1.74 6.96
N ARG A 44 1.02 2.82 7.07
CA ARG A 44 0.81 4.10 6.38
C ARG A 44 2.08 4.52 5.66
N LEU A 45 2.18 4.24 4.36
CA LEU A 45 3.38 4.45 3.56
C LEU A 45 4.66 4.01 4.31
N GLU A 46 4.58 2.85 4.94
CA GLU A 46 5.68 2.32 5.74
C GLU A 46 6.71 1.64 4.84
N PRO A 47 7.91 2.24 4.67
CA PRO A 47 8.94 1.66 3.83
C PRO A 47 9.71 0.56 4.55
N ILE A 48 9.97 -0.54 3.86
CA ILE A 48 10.81 -1.65 4.31
C ILE A 48 11.87 -1.86 3.22
N HIS A 49 13.13 -1.60 3.55
CA HIS A 49 14.23 -1.66 2.59
C HIS A 49 14.76 -3.09 2.47
N SER A 50 14.76 -3.61 1.25
CA SER A 50 15.35 -4.91 0.93
C SER A 50 16.88 -4.83 0.84
N PRO A 51 17.61 -5.87 1.29
CA PRO A 51 19.05 -6.01 1.02
C PRO A 51 19.38 -6.01 -0.49
N GLU A 52 18.44 -6.42 -1.34
CA GLU A 52 18.57 -6.42 -2.81
C GLU A 52 18.44 -5.03 -3.43
N GLY A 53 18.06 -4.02 -2.63
CA GLY A 53 18.05 -2.61 -3.01
C GLY A 53 16.74 -2.11 -3.60
N TYR A 54 15.65 -2.86 -3.54
CA TYR A 54 14.29 -2.35 -3.75
C TYR A 54 13.65 -1.94 -2.41
N THR A 55 12.54 -1.21 -2.46
CA THR A 55 11.80 -0.81 -1.27
C THR A 55 10.38 -1.38 -1.34
N ALA A 56 9.97 -2.16 -0.34
CA ALA A 56 8.57 -2.52 -0.15
C ALA A 56 7.89 -1.42 0.68
N VAL A 57 6.65 -1.09 0.32
CA VAL A 57 5.83 -0.08 1.03
C VAL A 57 4.51 -0.74 1.40
N VAL A 58 4.21 -0.78 2.70
CA VAL A 58 2.94 -1.30 3.21
C VAL A 58 2.00 -0.15 3.52
N ASP A 59 0.78 -0.17 2.95
CA ASP A 59 -0.20 0.89 3.13
C ASP A 59 -1.65 0.37 3.24
N TYR A 60 -2.48 1.14 3.95
CA TYR A 60 -3.91 0.85 4.17
C TYR A 60 -4.81 1.31 3.01
N ALA A 61 -4.27 1.76 1.89
CA ALA A 61 -5.04 2.22 0.74
C ALA A 61 -5.96 1.11 0.20
N HIS A 62 -7.26 1.26 0.43
CA HIS A 62 -8.32 0.30 0.09
C HIS A 62 -9.50 0.94 -0.66
N THR A 63 -9.29 2.14 -1.18
CA THR A 63 -10.21 2.88 -2.07
C THR A 63 -9.44 3.39 -3.28
N PRO A 64 -10.11 3.68 -4.42
CA PRO A 64 -9.44 4.22 -5.61
C PRO A 64 -8.64 5.49 -5.30
N ASP A 65 -9.24 6.47 -4.61
CA ASP A 65 -8.60 7.74 -4.27
C ASP A 65 -7.39 7.55 -3.34
N ALA A 66 -7.49 6.64 -2.36
CA ALA A 66 -6.37 6.34 -1.47
C ALA A 66 -5.22 5.70 -2.24
N LEU A 67 -5.52 4.79 -3.18
CA LEU A 67 -4.53 4.13 -4.00
C LEU A 67 -3.84 5.14 -4.95
N GLU A 68 -4.61 6.05 -5.56
CA GLU A 68 -4.08 7.16 -6.36
C GLU A 68 -3.10 8.01 -5.56
N ASN A 69 -3.48 8.42 -4.34
CA ASN A 69 -2.64 9.26 -3.49
C ASN A 69 -1.33 8.58 -3.08
N VAL A 70 -1.38 7.30 -2.73
CA VAL A 70 -0.20 6.52 -2.36
C VAL A 70 0.75 6.33 -3.55
N LEU A 71 0.21 5.98 -4.73
CA LEU A 71 0.99 5.81 -5.94
C LEU A 71 1.63 7.12 -6.40
N ASN A 72 0.90 8.24 -6.34
CA ASN A 72 1.46 9.56 -6.61
C ASN A 72 2.64 9.89 -5.67
N ALA A 73 2.50 9.59 -4.37
CA ALA A 73 3.58 9.81 -3.40
C ALA A 73 4.81 8.93 -3.68
N ILE A 74 4.60 7.69 -4.13
CA ILE A 74 5.70 6.79 -4.54
C ILE A 74 6.41 7.34 -5.78
N HIS A 75 5.66 7.79 -6.79
CA HIS A 75 6.25 8.38 -8.01
C HIS A 75 7.06 9.65 -7.73
N GLU A 76 6.63 10.49 -6.79
CA GLU A 76 7.40 11.67 -6.35
C GLU A 76 8.77 11.30 -5.79
N VAL A 77 8.87 10.16 -5.09
CA VAL A 77 10.13 9.67 -4.50
C VAL A 77 11.02 8.98 -5.53
N LEU A 78 10.41 8.19 -6.43
CA LEU A 78 11.15 7.48 -7.49
C LEU A 78 11.79 8.43 -8.50
N ASP A 79 11.23 9.62 -8.74
CA ASP A 79 11.72 10.62 -9.68
C ASP A 79 12.03 10.01 -11.07
N GLY A 80 11.15 9.11 -11.53
CA GLY A 80 11.27 8.40 -12.81
C GLY A 80 12.33 7.30 -12.86
N LYS A 81 12.85 6.86 -11.70
CA LYS A 81 13.85 5.78 -11.59
C LYS A 81 13.24 4.55 -10.95
N GLY A 82 13.33 3.39 -11.61
CA GLY A 82 12.75 2.13 -11.14
C GLY A 82 11.29 1.92 -11.57
N GLU A 83 10.81 0.70 -11.38
CA GLU A 83 9.44 0.28 -11.66
C GLU A 83 8.60 0.27 -10.38
N VAL A 84 7.28 0.46 -10.54
CA VAL A 84 6.29 0.29 -9.47
C VAL A 84 5.55 -1.02 -9.68
N ILE A 85 5.63 -1.92 -8.71
CA ILE A 85 4.90 -3.18 -8.66
C ILE A 85 3.85 -3.07 -7.56
N THR A 86 2.56 -3.13 -7.90
CA THR A 86 1.48 -2.99 -6.91
C THR A 86 0.78 -4.31 -6.64
N VAL A 87 0.72 -4.71 -5.38
CA VAL A 87 -0.11 -5.82 -4.87
C VAL A 87 -1.34 -5.22 -4.22
N CYS A 88 -2.52 -5.52 -4.74
CA CYS A 88 -3.77 -5.02 -4.17
C CYS A 88 -4.91 -6.03 -4.28
N GLY A 89 -5.88 -5.88 -3.39
CA GLY A 89 -7.11 -6.68 -3.37
C GLY A 89 -8.27 -5.82 -2.87
N ALA A 90 -9.46 -6.41 -2.89
CA ALA A 90 -10.67 -5.77 -2.37
C ALA A 90 -11.34 -6.64 -1.31
N GLY A 91 -11.99 -6.01 -0.33
CA GLY A 91 -12.73 -6.73 0.71
C GLY A 91 -14.07 -7.27 0.20
N GLY A 92 -14.41 -8.49 0.63
CA GLY A 92 -15.73 -9.08 0.47
C GLY A 92 -16.77 -8.41 1.37
N ASN A 93 -18.06 -8.55 1.02
CA ASN A 93 -19.20 -7.94 1.72
C ASN A 93 -19.03 -6.42 1.93
N ARG A 94 -18.45 -5.76 0.94
CA ARG A 94 -18.23 -4.32 0.84
C ARG A 94 -18.72 -3.80 -0.50
N ASP A 95 -18.58 -2.51 -0.73
CA ASP A 95 -18.96 -1.86 -1.98
C ASP A 95 -18.23 -2.52 -3.18
N LYS A 96 -19.01 -3.20 -4.03
CA LYS A 96 -18.53 -3.86 -5.23
C LYS A 96 -18.17 -2.86 -6.34
N GLY A 97 -18.81 -1.69 -6.34
CA GLY A 97 -18.58 -0.66 -7.37
C GLY A 97 -17.15 -0.11 -7.37
N LYS A 98 -16.49 -0.12 -6.21
CA LYS A 98 -15.09 0.32 -6.12
C LYS A 98 -14.07 -0.69 -6.67
N ARG A 99 -14.43 -2.00 -6.80
CA ARG A 99 -13.51 -3.06 -7.20
C ARG A 99 -12.85 -2.81 -8.55
N PRO A 100 -13.63 -2.57 -9.63
CA PRO A 100 -13.06 -2.28 -10.95
C PRO A 100 -12.26 -0.96 -10.96
N LEU A 101 -12.68 0.05 -10.20
CA LEU A 101 -12.01 1.34 -10.12
C LEU A 101 -10.64 1.24 -9.43
N MET A 102 -10.53 0.40 -8.40
CA MET A 102 -9.26 0.12 -7.75
C MET A 102 -8.26 -0.54 -8.69
N ALA A 103 -8.72 -1.52 -9.49
CA ALA A 103 -7.86 -2.18 -10.48
C ALA A 103 -7.41 -1.20 -11.57
N GLN A 104 -8.32 -0.34 -12.06
CA GLN A 104 -8.01 0.70 -13.04
C GLN A 104 -6.93 1.66 -12.52
N GLU A 105 -7.07 2.14 -11.28
CA GLU A 105 -6.10 3.06 -10.70
C GLU A 105 -4.75 2.40 -10.46
N ALA A 106 -4.72 1.16 -9.97
CA ALA A 106 -3.48 0.39 -9.83
C ALA A 106 -2.75 0.26 -11.18
N VAL A 107 -3.45 -0.15 -12.24
CA VAL A 107 -2.85 -0.38 -13.57
C VAL A 107 -2.42 0.93 -14.24
N LYS A 108 -3.13 2.02 -14.01
CA LYS A 108 -2.81 3.35 -14.56
C LYS A 108 -1.43 3.83 -14.06
N GLN A 109 -1.14 3.60 -12.80
CA GLN A 109 0.04 4.16 -12.13
C GLN A 109 1.15 3.13 -11.81
N SER A 110 0.98 1.86 -12.19
CA SER A 110 1.99 0.83 -11.94
C SER A 110 2.49 0.22 -13.25
N ASP A 111 3.74 -0.25 -13.23
CA ASP A 111 4.34 -1.00 -14.33
C ASP A 111 3.82 -2.44 -14.33
N ARG A 112 3.60 -3.01 -13.14
CA ARG A 112 3.02 -4.33 -12.93
C ARG A 112 2.04 -4.30 -11.77
N VAL A 113 0.97 -5.11 -11.87
CA VAL A 113 -0.04 -5.22 -10.82
C VAL A 113 -0.31 -6.70 -10.52
N ILE A 114 -0.33 -7.05 -9.25
CA ILE A 114 -0.78 -8.37 -8.79
C ILE A 114 -2.09 -8.16 -8.04
N ILE A 115 -3.19 -8.67 -8.60
CA ILE A 115 -4.50 -8.64 -7.95
C ILE A 115 -4.64 -9.92 -7.13
N THR A 116 -4.97 -9.77 -5.85
CA THR A 116 -5.00 -10.85 -4.86
C THR A 116 -6.17 -10.74 -3.89
N SER A 117 -6.31 -11.71 -3.00
CA SER A 117 -7.30 -11.67 -1.92
C SER A 117 -6.89 -10.65 -0.84
N ASP A 118 -7.86 -9.95 -0.30
CA ASP A 118 -7.75 -9.14 0.92
C ASP A 118 -8.46 -9.89 2.08
N ASN A 119 -9.57 -9.37 2.59
CA ASN A 119 -10.49 -10.03 3.50
C ASN A 119 -11.73 -10.51 2.72
N PRO A 120 -11.77 -11.74 2.20
CA PRO A 120 -12.90 -12.18 1.36
C PRO A 120 -14.20 -12.30 2.14
N ARG A 121 -14.15 -12.44 3.45
CA ARG A 121 -15.30 -12.66 4.34
C ARG A 121 -16.15 -13.82 3.85
N PHE A 122 -17.40 -13.56 3.43
CA PHE A 122 -18.34 -14.59 2.97
C PHE A 122 -18.43 -14.70 1.45
N GLU A 123 -17.63 -13.96 0.69
CA GLU A 123 -17.52 -14.07 -0.76
C GLU A 123 -16.36 -15.00 -1.17
N GLU A 124 -16.46 -15.62 -2.32
CA GLU A 124 -15.35 -16.39 -2.88
C GLU A 124 -14.25 -15.43 -3.38
N PRO A 125 -12.98 -15.62 -2.98
CA PRO A 125 -11.88 -14.72 -3.33
C PRO A 125 -11.74 -14.50 -4.84
N GLN A 126 -11.95 -15.56 -5.63
CA GLN A 126 -11.85 -15.47 -7.09
C GLN A 126 -12.92 -14.56 -7.71
N ASP A 127 -14.13 -14.54 -7.14
CA ASP A 127 -15.20 -13.68 -7.64
C ASP A 127 -14.88 -12.22 -7.40
N ILE A 128 -14.27 -11.89 -6.25
CA ILE A 128 -13.79 -10.53 -5.96
C ILE A 128 -12.71 -10.10 -6.95
N ILE A 129 -11.76 -10.98 -7.25
CA ILE A 129 -10.72 -10.75 -8.25
C ILE A 129 -11.35 -10.53 -9.63
N ASN A 130 -12.32 -11.34 -10.01
CA ASN A 130 -13.04 -11.20 -11.30
C ASN A 130 -13.77 -9.86 -11.40
N ASP A 131 -14.40 -9.40 -10.32
CA ASP A 131 -15.03 -8.07 -10.26
C ASP A 131 -14.00 -6.93 -10.46
N MET A 132 -12.80 -7.08 -9.92
CA MET A 132 -11.71 -6.12 -10.13
C MET A 132 -11.26 -6.12 -11.59
N LEU A 133 -11.06 -7.31 -12.19
CA LEU A 133 -10.62 -7.46 -13.59
C LEU A 133 -11.65 -6.94 -14.60
N ALA A 134 -12.93 -6.97 -14.26
CA ALA A 134 -14.01 -6.48 -15.15
C ALA A 134 -13.88 -4.99 -15.51
N GLY A 135 -13.10 -4.22 -14.73
CA GLY A 135 -12.77 -2.82 -15.02
C GLY A 135 -11.66 -2.60 -16.04
N LEU A 136 -10.96 -3.67 -16.48
CA LEU A 136 -9.73 -3.55 -17.26
C LEU A 136 -9.96 -3.94 -18.72
N ASN A 137 -9.36 -3.20 -19.63
CA ASN A 137 -9.32 -3.54 -21.05
C ASN A 137 -8.14 -4.50 -21.36
N ALA A 138 -8.11 -5.05 -22.59
CA ALA A 138 -7.10 -6.02 -23.01
C ALA A 138 -5.64 -5.49 -22.94
N GLN A 139 -5.42 -4.19 -23.13
CA GLN A 139 -4.09 -3.60 -23.02
C GLN A 139 -3.65 -3.49 -21.55
N GLN A 140 -4.55 -3.11 -20.66
CA GLN A 140 -4.32 -3.03 -19.23
C GLN A 140 -4.04 -4.39 -18.61
N MET A 141 -4.77 -5.43 -19.08
CA MET A 141 -4.58 -6.82 -18.62
C MET A 141 -3.15 -7.35 -18.86
N LYS A 142 -2.39 -6.79 -19.79
CA LYS A 142 -1.00 -7.20 -20.02
C LYS A 142 -0.07 -6.89 -18.86
N LYS A 143 -0.45 -5.95 -18.00
CA LYS A 143 0.31 -5.57 -16.79
C LYS A 143 -0.11 -6.36 -15.55
N VAL A 144 -1.17 -7.19 -15.65
CA VAL A 144 -1.83 -7.79 -14.49
C VAL A 144 -1.55 -9.27 -14.38
N ILE A 145 -1.22 -9.70 -13.17
CA ILE A 145 -1.16 -11.10 -12.75
C ILE A 145 -2.21 -11.29 -11.64
N THR A 146 -2.86 -12.44 -11.58
CA THR A 146 -3.80 -12.78 -10.51
C THR A 146 -3.27 -13.93 -9.69
N ILE A 147 -3.17 -13.75 -8.38
CA ILE A 147 -2.74 -14.77 -7.43
C ILE A 147 -3.67 -14.67 -6.23
N VAL A 148 -4.52 -15.69 -6.02
CA VAL A 148 -5.52 -15.68 -4.94
C VAL A 148 -4.86 -15.62 -3.56
N ASP A 149 -3.83 -16.43 -3.35
CA ASP A 149 -3.08 -16.44 -2.09
C ASP A 149 -2.25 -15.15 -1.97
N ARG A 150 -2.59 -14.31 -0.96
CA ARG A 150 -1.94 -13.03 -0.75
C ARG A 150 -0.46 -13.16 -0.36
N ARG A 151 -0.08 -14.22 0.37
CA ARG A 151 1.32 -14.47 0.72
C ARG A 151 2.14 -14.72 -0.55
N GLU A 152 1.65 -15.57 -1.42
CA GLU A 152 2.30 -15.87 -2.69
C GLU A 152 2.28 -14.66 -3.65
N ALA A 153 1.25 -13.83 -3.60
CA ALA A 153 1.20 -12.57 -4.35
C ALA A 153 2.32 -11.61 -3.91
N ILE A 154 2.49 -11.41 -2.62
CA ILE A 154 3.55 -10.55 -2.06
C ILE A 154 4.93 -11.11 -2.40
N ARG A 155 5.16 -12.42 -2.18
CA ARG A 155 6.42 -13.09 -2.54
C ARG A 155 6.75 -12.93 -4.02
N THR A 156 5.77 -13.12 -4.89
CA THR A 156 5.94 -12.94 -6.34
C THR A 156 6.33 -11.51 -6.68
N ALA A 157 5.70 -10.52 -6.07
CA ALA A 157 6.05 -9.11 -6.27
C ALA A 157 7.50 -8.81 -5.85
N CYS A 158 7.90 -9.31 -4.67
CA CYS A 158 9.27 -9.16 -4.17
C CYS A 158 10.30 -9.83 -5.08
N MET A 159 10.02 -11.04 -5.58
CA MET A 159 10.88 -11.75 -6.53
C MET A 159 11.01 -11.06 -7.89
N MET A 160 10.01 -10.30 -8.31
CA MET A 160 10.03 -9.54 -9.57
C MET A 160 10.78 -8.22 -9.46
N ALA A 161 10.90 -7.68 -8.25
CA ALA A 161 11.50 -6.38 -7.99
C ALA A 161 13.02 -6.41 -8.19
N LYS A 162 13.55 -5.31 -8.68
CA LYS A 162 14.98 -5.07 -8.88
C LYS A 162 15.44 -3.88 -8.05
N LYS A 163 16.74 -3.71 -7.96
CA LYS A 163 17.34 -2.54 -7.30
C LYS A 163 16.75 -1.23 -7.85
N GLY A 164 16.22 -0.41 -6.95
CA GLY A 164 15.61 0.87 -7.26
C GLY A 164 14.09 0.81 -7.48
N ASP A 165 13.49 -0.37 -7.56
CA ASP A 165 12.06 -0.54 -7.70
C ASP A 165 11.31 -0.31 -6.37
N VAL A 166 10.00 -0.08 -6.47
CA VAL A 166 9.10 -0.03 -5.33
C VAL A 166 8.01 -1.10 -5.47
N VAL A 167 7.83 -1.90 -4.42
CA VAL A 167 6.73 -2.85 -4.28
C VAL A 167 5.70 -2.26 -3.31
N LEU A 168 4.56 -1.81 -3.83
CA LEU A 168 3.44 -1.36 -2.99
C LEU A 168 2.56 -2.54 -2.60
N ILE A 169 2.39 -2.78 -1.30
CA ILE A 169 1.42 -3.74 -0.76
C ILE A 169 0.27 -2.93 -0.15
N ALA A 170 -0.85 -2.85 -0.88
CA ALA A 170 -1.98 -2.01 -0.54
C ALA A 170 -3.18 -2.81 0.01
N GLY A 171 -3.92 -2.19 0.92
CA GLY A 171 -5.22 -2.64 1.40
C GLY A 171 -5.28 -2.89 2.90
N LYS A 172 -4.40 -3.71 3.46
CA LYS A 172 -4.45 -4.14 4.86
C LYS A 172 -3.71 -3.19 5.82
N GLY A 173 -2.62 -2.57 5.36
CA GLY A 173 -1.82 -1.69 6.21
C GLY A 173 -1.44 -2.38 7.53
N HIS A 174 -1.97 -1.87 8.65
CA HIS A 174 -1.72 -2.38 10.00
C HIS A 174 -2.58 -3.58 10.40
N GLU A 175 -3.48 -4.08 9.52
CA GLU A 175 -4.28 -5.27 9.84
C GLU A 175 -3.40 -6.52 9.88
N ASN A 176 -3.46 -7.25 10.97
CA ASN A 176 -2.68 -8.47 11.21
C ASN A 176 -3.53 -9.75 11.08
N TYR A 177 -4.61 -9.71 10.30
CA TYR A 177 -5.49 -10.85 10.07
C TYR A 177 -6.05 -10.86 8.65
N GLN A 178 -6.49 -12.03 8.19
CA GLN A 178 -7.35 -12.22 7.04
C GLN A 178 -8.67 -12.85 7.51
N ASP A 179 -9.79 -12.21 7.18
CA ASP A 179 -11.13 -12.66 7.52
C ASP A 179 -11.67 -13.56 6.39
N VAL A 180 -11.80 -14.85 6.67
CA VAL A 180 -12.35 -15.88 5.76
C VAL A 180 -13.56 -16.53 6.43
N LYS A 181 -14.73 -16.36 5.87
CA LYS A 181 -16.01 -16.91 6.37
C LYS A 181 -16.28 -16.57 7.86
N GLY A 182 -15.91 -15.33 8.26
CA GLY A 182 -16.07 -14.84 9.63
C GLY A 182 -15.00 -15.30 10.61
N VAL A 183 -14.02 -16.08 10.17
CA VAL A 183 -12.86 -16.49 10.99
C VAL A 183 -11.66 -15.62 10.63
N LYS A 184 -11.06 -15.01 11.63
CA LYS A 184 -9.83 -14.22 11.49
C LYS A 184 -8.62 -15.13 11.64
N HIS A 185 -7.89 -15.32 10.55
CA HIS A 185 -6.61 -16.01 10.52
C HIS A 185 -5.49 -14.98 10.63
N HIS A 186 -4.43 -15.28 11.37
CA HIS A 186 -3.27 -14.39 11.43
C HIS A 186 -2.66 -14.19 10.05
N PHE A 187 -2.49 -12.93 9.66
CA PHE A 187 -1.88 -12.54 8.41
C PHE A 187 -1.43 -11.07 8.49
N ASP A 188 -0.14 -10.84 8.41
CA ASP A 188 0.46 -9.50 8.45
C ASP A 188 1.32 -9.29 7.21
N ASP A 189 1.02 -8.25 6.43
CA ASP A 189 1.77 -7.92 5.21
C ASP A 189 3.25 -7.64 5.50
N HIS A 190 3.55 -7.02 6.65
CA HIS A 190 4.94 -6.72 7.04
C HIS A 190 5.75 -7.98 7.35
N GLU A 191 5.13 -8.97 8.02
CA GLU A 191 5.78 -10.26 8.28
C GLU A 191 6.13 -10.95 6.96
N VAL A 192 5.16 -11.01 6.03
CA VAL A 192 5.37 -11.64 4.72
C VAL A 192 6.45 -10.95 3.92
N VAL A 193 6.49 -9.61 3.91
CA VAL A 193 7.56 -8.85 3.24
C VAL A 193 8.92 -9.16 3.85
N ARG A 194 9.03 -9.21 5.18
CA ARG A 194 10.31 -9.52 5.85
C ARG A 194 10.79 -10.96 5.61
N GLU A 195 9.87 -11.90 5.37
CA GLU A 195 10.21 -13.27 4.97
C GLU A 195 10.83 -13.37 3.55
N CYS A 196 10.67 -12.32 2.74
CA CYS A 196 11.23 -12.26 1.38
C CYS A 196 12.69 -11.80 1.33
N PHE A 197 13.26 -11.38 2.47
CA PHE A 197 14.60 -10.76 2.56
C PHE A 197 15.69 -11.72 3.06
#